data_9612d95014e1f1ff9686ac109842101c
#
_entry.id   9612d95014e1f1ff9686ac109842101c
#
_cell.length_a   1.000
_cell.length_b   1.000
_cell.length_c   1.000
_cell.angle_alpha   90.00
_cell.angle_beta   90.00
_cell.angle_gamma   90.00
#
_symmetry.space_group_name_H-M   'P 1'
#
loop_
_entity.id
_entity.type
_entity.pdbx_description
1 polymer ?
#
loop_
_entity_poly.entity_id
_entity_poly.type
_entity_poly.pdbx_seq_one_letter_code
_entity_poly.pdbx_strand_id
1 'polypeptide(L)'
;MINFTSKPRYALDDLIRLVHALRAPGGCPWDGAQTHLSIRRNFLEEAYEACEALDCDDAAMLREELGDVLLQVLFHADIEADRGRMTIDNIADAECRKLIFRHPFLFGGKNASWDELKQQEKGQKTTGEAMQGVARSLPATWRAEKIQKKAAKTGFCWKSAGQALDKLAEEAQELREAVQDDTNIDEELGDLLFAAVRVASTLDKDPEQALHSACEKFIKRFTAMEQSILASGRTLEELSREELLASWDAQKRNGR
;
A
#
# COMPACT_ATOMS: atom_id res chain seq x y z
N MET A 1 -35.26 -2.25 17.81
CA MET A 1 -34.40 -3.46 17.85
C MET A 1 -34.28 -4.03 16.47
N ILE A 2 -33.06 -4.35 16.05
CA ILE A 2 -32.76 -4.92 14.73
C ILE A 2 -33.35 -6.34 14.66
N ASN A 3 -34.09 -6.66 13.60
CA ASN A 3 -34.60 -8.00 13.36
C ASN A 3 -33.50 -8.89 12.72
N PHE A 4 -32.57 -9.35 13.56
CA PHE A 4 -31.52 -10.26 13.14
C PHE A 4 -31.44 -11.46 14.08
N THR A 5 -31.64 -12.64 13.54
CA THR A 5 -31.71 -13.87 14.37
C THR A 5 -30.30 -14.39 14.62
N SER A 6 -29.98 -14.61 15.92
CA SER A 6 -28.73 -15.25 16.30
C SER A 6 -28.68 -16.71 15.81
N LYS A 7 -27.54 -17.12 15.27
CA LYS A 7 -27.29 -18.46 14.71
C LYS A 7 -25.99 -19.03 15.27
N PRO A 8 -25.86 -20.38 15.35
CA PRO A 8 -24.59 -21.02 15.74
C PRO A 8 -23.43 -20.75 14.76
N ARG A 9 -23.75 -20.45 13.49
CA ARG A 9 -22.79 -20.14 12.44
C ARG A 9 -23.43 -19.20 11.42
N TYR A 10 -22.67 -18.20 10.99
CA TYR A 10 -23.06 -17.23 9.97
C TYR A 10 -22.34 -17.48 8.66
N ALA A 11 -22.98 -17.09 7.55
CA ALA A 11 -22.44 -17.10 6.19
C ALA A 11 -22.33 -15.66 5.68
N LEU A 12 -21.77 -15.49 4.47
CA LEU A 12 -21.62 -14.18 3.84
C LEU A 12 -22.94 -13.43 3.70
N ASP A 13 -24.01 -14.15 3.30
CA ASP A 13 -25.35 -13.53 3.17
C ASP A 13 -25.90 -13.01 4.53
N ASP A 14 -25.52 -13.65 5.64
CA ASP A 14 -25.89 -13.16 6.95
C ASP A 14 -25.16 -11.85 7.29
N LEU A 15 -23.87 -11.75 6.95
CA LEU A 15 -23.10 -10.53 7.14
C LEU A 15 -23.64 -9.38 6.28
N ILE A 16 -23.95 -9.63 5.01
CA ILE A 16 -24.58 -8.64 4.12
C ILE A 16 -25.85 -8.09 4.74
N ARG A 17 -26.74 -8.99 5.19
CA ARG A 17 -28.00 -8.59 5.84
C ARG A 17 -27.79 -7.86 7.16
N LEU A 18 -26.78 -8.23 7.93
CA LEU A 18 -26.45 -7.55 9.18
C LEU A 18 -25.97 -6.14 8.95
N VAL A 19 -25.05 -5.93 8.01
CA VAL A 19 -24.54 -4.60 7.64
C VAL A 19 -25.69 -3.69 7.18
N HIS A 20 -26.56 -4.20 6.30
CA HIS A 20 -27.76 -3.46 5.87
C HIS A 20 -28.66 -3.11 7.06
N ALA A 21 -28.93 -4.06 7.95
CA ALA A 21 -29.77 -3.83 9.13
C ALA A 21 -29.17 -2.83 10.13
N LEU A 22 -27.85 -2.82 10.27
CA LEU A 22 -27.13 -1.85 11.11
C LEU A 22 -27.25 -0.43 10.52
N ARG A 23 -27.18 -0.29 9.21
CA ARG A 23 -27.23 1.01 8.52
C ARG A 23 -28.66 1.52 8.29
N ALA A 24 -29.65 0.65 8.25
CA ALA A 24 -31.04 1.00 7.99
C ALA A 24 -31.65 1.89 9.12
N PRO A 25 -32.74 2.63 8.85
CA PRO A 25 -33.48 3.37 9.86
C PRO A 25 -33.89 2.46 11.02
N GLY A 26 -33.53 2.87 12.24
CA GLY A 26 -33.75 2.09 13.45
C GLY A 26 -32.60 1.12 13.79
N GLY A 27 -31.55 1.07 12.97
CA GLY A 27 -30.31 0.38 13.20
C GLY A 27 -29.36 1.18 14.10
N CYS A 28 -28.05 1.06 13.85
CA CYS A 28 -27.02 1.80 14.56
C CYS A 28 -26.90 3.24 14.01
N PRO A 29 -27.08 4.27 14.83
CA PRO A 29 -26.98 5.67 14.37
C PRO A 29 -25.59 6.01 13.80
N TRP A 30 -24.53 5.39 14.32
CA TRP A 30 -23.18 5.60 13.83
C TRP A 30 -23.00 4.98 12.43
N ASP A 31 -23.41 3.74 12.25
CA ASP A 31 -23.30 3.03 10.95
C ASP A 31 -24.17 3.69 9.86
N GLY A 32 -25.38 4.11 10.24
CA GLY A 32 -26.31 4.81 9.33
C GLY A 32 -25.80 6.18 8.87
N ALA A 33 -24.98 6.84 9.68
CA ALA A 33 -24.42 8.16 9.36
C ALA A 33 -23.16 8.10 8.47
N GLN A 34 -22.58 6.93 8.26
CA GLN A 34 -21.33 6.82 7.51
C GLN A 34 -21.48 7.15 6.02
N THR A 35 -20.44 7.76 5.48
CA THR A 35 -20.27 8.09 4.06
C THR A 35 -18.99 7.44 3.53
N HIS A 36 -18.83 7.37 2.20
CA HIS A 36 -17.58 6.90 1.60
C HIS A 36 -16.34 7.62 2.12
N LEU A 37 -16.46 8.92 2.38
CA LEU A 37 -15.33 9.73 2.86
C LEU A 37 -15.02 9.49 4.33
N SER A 38 -16.04 9.32 5.17
CA SER A 38 -15.85 9.11 6.61
C SER A 38 -15.15 7.79 6.94
N ILE A 39 -15.45 6.72 6.17
CA ILE A 39 -14.86 5.39 6.35
C ILE A 39 -13.69 5.08 5.40
N ARG A 40 -13.30 6.05 4.54
CA ARG A 40 -12.18 5.84 3.60
C ARG A 40 -10.87 5.51 4.32
N ARG A 41 -10.63 6.12 5.46
CA ARG A 41 -9.44 5.87 6.26
C ARG A 41 -9.45 4.46 6.83
N ASN A 42 -10.56 4.04 7.44
CA ASN A 42 -10.73 2.69 7.97
C ASN A 42 -10.46 1.63 6.90
N PHE A 43 -11.00 1.79 5.69
CA PHE A 43 -10.71 0.86 4.57
C PHE A 43 -9.21 0.67 4.29
N LEU A 44 -8.41 1.70 4.46
CA LEU A 44 -6.95 1.61 4.30
C LEU A 44 -6.28 0.99 5.52
N GLU A 45 -6.73 1.33 6.74
CA GLU A 45 -6.23 0.78 8.00
C GLU A 45 -6.41 -0.73 8.03
N GLU A 46 -7.63 -1.25 7.81
CA GLU A 46 -7.90 -2.69 7.77
C GLU A 46 -7.07 -3.42 6.69
N ALA A 47 -6.86 -2.78 5.52
CA ALA A 47 -6.02 -3.36 4.48
C ALA A 47 -4.53 -3.46 4.90
N TYR A 48 -4.01 -2.50 5.66
CA TYR A 48 -2.65 -2.55 6.20
C TYR A 48 -2.53 -3.54 7.36
N GLU A 49 -3.53 -3.63 8.23
CA GLU A 49 -3.57 -4.61 9.32
C GLU A 49 -3.64 -6.04 8.79
N ALA A 50 -4.41 -6.27 7.71
CA ALA A 50 -4.37 -7.53 6.99
C ALA A 50 -2.97 -7.84 6.40
N CYS A 51 -2.24 -6.82 5.90
CA CYS A 51 -0.85 -7.00 5.44
C CYS A 51 0.08 -7.34 6.61
N GLU A 52 -0.06 -6.71 7.77
CA GLU A 52 0.72 -7.03 8.97
C GLU A 52 0.48 -8.47 9.43
N ALA A 53 -0.77 -8.93 9.41
CA ALA A 53 -1.12 -10.32 9.73
C ALA A 53 -0.45 -11.32 8.76
N LEU A 54 -0.33 -10.97 7.47
CA LEU A 54 0.41 -11.75 6.47
C LEU A 54 1.91 -11.77 6.75
N ASP A 55 2.50 -10.64 7.13
CA ASP A 55 3.92 -10.52 7.44
C ASP A 55 4.29 -11.31 8.71
N CYS A 56 3.36 -11.40 9.67
CA CYS A 56 3.50 -12.19 10.90
C CYS A 56 3.20 -13.68 10.72
N ASP A 57 2.68 -14.10 9.58
CA ASP A 57 2.16 -15.48 9.31
C ASP A 57 1.13 -15.92 10.37
N ASP A 58 0.29 -14.98 10.85
CA ASP A 58 -0.75 -15.22 11.86
C ASP A 58 -2.12 -15.42 11.20
N ALA A 59 -2.54 -16.67 11.08
CA ALA A 59 -3.82 -17.02 10.47
C ALA A 59 -5.05 -16.57 11.29
N ALA A 60 -4.93 -16.37 12.59
CA ALA A 60 -6.04 -15.90 13.43
C ALA A 60 -6.25 -14.40 13.23
N MET A 61 -5.18 -13.62 13.30
CA MET A 61 -5.16 -12.20 12.99
C MET A 61 -5.61 -11.96 11.55
N LEU A 62 -5.06 -12.68 10.56
CA LEU A 62 -5.45 -12.54 9.17
C LEU A 62 -6.95 -12.78 8.93
N ARG A 63 -7.56 -13.72 9.64
CA ARG A 63 -9.00 -13.97 9.54
C ARG A 63 -9.81 -12.80 10.10
N GLU A 64 -9.37 -12.17 11.18
CA GLU A 64 -9.98 -10.99 11.77
C GLU A 64 -9.91 -9.82 10.78
N GLU A 65 -8.71 -9.47 10.33
CA GLU A 65 -8.48 -8.32 9.46
C GLU A 65 -9.14 -8.47 8.08
N LEU A 66 -9.14 -9.69 7.49
CA LEU A 66 -9.89 -9.94 6.26
C LEU A 66 -11.41 -9.81 6.48
N GLY A 67 -11.90 -10.08 7.68
CA GLY A 67 -13.28 -9.82 8.08
C GLY A 67 -13.59 -8.33 8.05
N ASP A 68 -12.69 -7.50 8.59
CA ASP A 68 -12.85 -6.06 8.64
C ASP A 68 -12.68 -5.40 7.26
N VAL A 69 -11.75 -5.86 6.43
CA VAL A 69 -11.68 -5.48 5.00
C VAL A 69 -13.00 -5.81 4.29
N LEU A 70 -13.54 -7.01 4.51
CA LEU A 70 -14.82 -7.41 3.91
C LEU A 70 -15.96 -6.52 4.41
N LEU A 71 -16.00 -6.18 5.70
CA LEU A 71 -16.96 -5.25 6.28
C LEU A 71 -16.91 -3.88 5.57
N GLN A 72 -15.73 -3.33 5.32
CA GLN A 72 -15.56 -2.07 4.59
C GLN A 72 -16.13 -2.16 3.16
N VAL A 73 -15.88 -3.27 2.47
CA VAL A 73 -16.46 -3.49 1.12
C VAL A 73 -17.98 -3.49 1.18
N LEU A 74 -18.57 -4.18 2.16
CA LEU A 74 -20.02 -4.26 2.34
C LEU A 74 -20.62 -2.90 2.72
N PHE A 75 -19.95 -2.11 3.57
CA PHE A 75 -20.37 -0.74 3.89
C PHE A 75 -20.45 0.13 2.63
N HIS A 76 -19.41 0.12 1.82
CA HIS A 76 -19.38 0.90 0.58
C HIS A 76 -20.45 0.44 -0.42
N ALA A 77 -20.71 -0.87 -0.50
CA ALA A 77 -21.75 -1.42 -1.35
C ALA A 77 -23.15 -1.00 -0.88
N ASP A 78 -23.41 -1.04 0.42
CA ASP A 78 -24.69 -0.69 1.02
C ASP A 78 -24.99 0.83 0.91
N ILE A 79 -23.97 1.70 1.07
CA ILE A 79 -24.07 3.14 0.81
C ILE A 79 -24.50 3.42 -0.64
N GLU A 80 -23.98 2.67 -1.61
CA GLU A 80 -24.35 2.82 -3.02
C GLU A 80 -25.73 2.21 -3.33
N ALA A 81 -26.09 1.13 -2.63
CA ALA A 81 -27.43 0.55 -2.74
C ALA A 81 -28.53 1.51 -2.26
N ASP A 82 -28.30 2.24 -1.16
CA ASP A 82 -29.20 3.31 -0.70
C ASP A 82 -29.43 4.42 -1.74
N ARG A 83 -28.44 4.62 -2.62
CA ARG A 83 -28.50 5.59 -3.72
C ARG A 83 -29.04 5.01 -5.02
N GLY A 84 -29.37 3.71 -5.04
CA GLY A 84 -29.83 2.99 -6.22
C GLY A 84 -28.80 2.86 -7.34
N ARG A 85 -27.50 2.96 -7.03
CA ARG A 85 -26.42 2.98 -8.03
C ARG A 85 -25.71 1.64 -8.19
N MET A 86 -25.53 0.88 -7.10
CA MET A 86 -24.75 -0.34 -7.11
C MET A 86 -25.10 -1.21 -5.90
N THR A 87 -25.03 -2.53 -6.06
CA THR A 87 -25.14 -3.51 -4.95
C THR A 87 -23.89 -4.36 -4.86
N ILE A 88 -23.79 -5.18 -3.81
CA ILE A 88 -22.68 -6.14 -3.67
C ILE A 88 -22.66 -7.14 -4.84
N ASP A 89 -23.82 -7.55 -5.36
CA ASP A 89 -23.91 -8.44 -6.52
C ASP A 89 -23.35 -7.80 -7.80
N ASN A 90 -23.53 -6.48 -7.98
CA ASN A 90 -22.94 -5.77 -9.10
C ASN A 90 -21.40 -5.74 -9.00
N ILE A 91 -20.86 -5.62 -7.79
CA ILE A 91 -19.41 -5.67 -7.55
C ILE A 91 -18.88 -7.07 -7.90
N ALA A 92 -19.56 -8.12 -7.41
CA ALA A 92 -19.19 -9.51 -7.67
C ALA A 92 -19.28 -9.86 -9.17
N ASP A 93 -20.37 -9.47 -9.86
CA ASP A 93 -20.52 -9.69 -11.29
C ASP A 93 -19.41 -8.99 -12.10
N ALA A 94 -19.13 -7.72 -11.79
CA ALA A 94 -18.08 -6.97 -12.45
C ALA A 94 -16.70 -7.61 -12.26
N GLU A 95 -16.39 -8.09 -11.05
CA GLU A 95 -15.12 -8.77 -10.78
C GLU A 95 -15.04 -10.12 -11.50
N CYS A 96 -16.12 -10.92 -11.49
CA CYS A 96 -16.17 -12.19 -12.23
C CYS A 96 -15.95 -11.97 -13.74
N ARG A 97 -16.62 -11.01 -14.35
CA ARG A 97 -16.44 -10.68 -15.78
C ARG A 97 -15.00 -10.26 -16.07
N LYS A 98 -14.42 -9.44 -15.22
CA LYS A 98 -13.03 -8.99 -15.32
C LYS A 98 -12.05 -10.15 -15.24
N LEU A 99 -12.22 -11.07 -14.28
CA LEU A 99 -11.38 -12.25 -14.14
C LEU A 99 -11.49 -13.18 -15.35
N ILE A 100 -12.71 -13.44 -15.83
CA ILE A 100 -12.93 -14.24 -17.04
C ILE A 100 -12.25 -13.61 -18.26
N PHE A 101 -12.42 -12.30 -18.44
CA PHE A 101 -11.80 -11.56 -19.55
C PHE A 101 -10.27 -11.60 -19.49
N ARG A 102 -9.67 -11.53 -18.30
CA ARG A 102 -8.22 -11.51 -18.11
C ARG A 102 -7.55 -12.89 -18.10
N HIS A 103 -8.34 -13.96 -18.11
CA HIS A 103 -7.85 -15.34 -18.19
C HIS A 103 -8.40 -16.07 -19.44
N PRO A 104 -8.25 -15.50 -20.65
CA PRO A 104 -8.90 -16.05 -21.83
C PRO A 104 -8.47 -17.50 -22.14
N PHE A 105 -7.23 -17.87 -21.81
CA PHE A 105 -6.70 -19.22 -22.01
C PHE A 105 -7.47 -20.29 -21.19
N LEU A 106 -8.08 -19.91 -20.05
CA LEU A 106 -8.92 -20.81 -19.24
C LEU A 106 -10.37 -20.89 -19.75
N PHE A 107 -10.83 -19.87 -20.48
CA PHE A 107 -12.23 -19.73 -20.92
C PHE A 107 -12.39 -19.79 -22.45
N GLY A 108 -11.48 -20.49 -23.14
CA GLY A 108 -11.57 -20.75 -24.58
C GLY A 108 -11.14 -19.64 -25.53
N GLY A 109 -10.49 -18.61 -25.02
CA GLY A 109 -9.95 -17.49 -25.79
C GLY A 109 -8.47 -17.67 -26.16
N LYS A 110 -7.93 -16.68 -26.91
CA LYS A 110 -6.51 -16.65 -27.30
C LYS A 110 -5.64 -16.08 -26.16
N ASN A 111 -4.40 -16.58 -26.06
CA ASN A 111 -3.41 -15.99 -25.16
C ASN A 111 -3.12 -14.53 -25.52
N ALA A 112 -3.23 -13.67 -24.53
CA ALA A 112 -2.79 -12.28 -24.57
C ALA A 112 -2.08 -11.97 -23.25
N SER A 113 -1.19 -10.99 -23.23
CA SER A 113 -0.53 -10.59 -21.99
C SER A 113 -1.52 -9.92 -21.03
N TRP A 114 -1.33 -10.14 -19.74
CA TRP A 114 -2.16 -9.53 -18.69
C TRP A 114 -2.27 -8.01 -18.82
N ASP A 115 -1.17 -7.36 -19.20
CA ASP A 115 -1.13 -5.91 -19.36
C ASP A 115 -1.90 -5.42 -20.57
N GLU A 116 -1.83 -6.13 -21.70
CA GLU A 116 -2.61 -5.83 -22.90
C GLU A 116 -4.11 -5.94 -22.62
N LEU A 117 -4.54 -7.02 -21.96
CA LEU A 117 -5.92 -7.22 -21.57
C LEU A 117 -6.41 -6.11 -20.63
N LYS A 118 -5.58 -5.71 -19.66
CA LYS A 118 -5.89 -4.63 -18.74
C LYS A 118 -5.97 -3.26 -19.43
N GLN A 119 -5.13 -3.00 -20.44
CA GLN A 119 -5.21 -1.77 -21.22
C GLN A 119 -6.46 -1.75 -22.09
N GLN A 120 -6.81 -2.88 -22.75
CA GLN A 120 -8.03 -3.01 -23.53
C GLN A 120 -9.28 -2.77 -22.69
N GLU A 121 -9.38 -3.43 -21.54
CA GLU A 121 -10.51 -3.24 -20.58
C GLU A 121 -10.70 -1.78 -20.20
N LYS A 122 -9.59 -1.05 -19.97
CA LYS A 122 -9.61 0.36 -19.58
C LYS A 122 -9.71 1.33 -20.77
N GLY A 123 -9.73 0.83 -22.01
CA GLY A 123 -9.73 1.65 -23.22
C GLY A 123 -8.49 2.52 -23.39
N GLN A 124 -7.38 2.15 -22.73
CA GLN A 124 -6.12 2.91 -22.79
C GLN A 124 -5.37 2.62 -24.09
N LYS A 125 -5.13 3.66 -24.90
CA LYS A 125 -4.49 3.55 -26.22
C LYS A 125 -3.01 3.89 -26.21
N THR A 126 -2.58 4.68 -25.23
CA THR A 126 -1.19 5.16 -25.13
C THR A 126 -0.56 4.81 -23.78
N THR A 127 0.77 4.76 -23.73
CA THR A 127 1.50 4.57 -22.48
C THR A 127 1.27 5.71 -21.50
N GLY A 128 1.15 6.95 -22.00
CA GLY A 128 0.80 8.11 -21.17
C GLY A 128 -0.56 7.95 -20.48
N GLU A 129 -1.60 7.53 -21.22
CA GLU A 129 -2.91 7.22 -20.63
C GLU A 129 -2.83 6.09 -19.60
N ALA A 130 -2.03 5.07 -19.88
CA ALA A 130 -1.79 3.98 -18.93
C ALA A 130 -1.08 4.47 -17.65
N MET A 131 -0.14 5.41 -17.74
CA MET A 131 0.50 6.05 -16.59
C MET A 131 -0.47 6.92 -15.80
N GLN A 132 -1.28 7.74 -16.47
CA GLN A 132 -2.31 8.56 -15.85
C GLN A 132 -3.36 7.72 -15.12
N GLY A 133 -3.62 6.50 -15.60
CA GLY A 133 -4.52 5.53 -14.98
C GLY A 133 -3.96 4.85 -13.73
N VAL A 134 -2.74 5.17 -13.28
CA VAL A 134 -2.21 4.71 -11.98
C VAL A 134 -2.85 5.53 -10.87
N ALA A 135 -3.45 4.84 -9.90
CA ALA A 135 -4.17 5.48 -8.81
C ALA A 135 -3.26 6.47 -8.05
N ARG A 136 -3.76 7.70 -7.86
CA ARG A 136 -3.03 8.77 -7.17
C ARG A 136 -2.93 8.58 -5.67
N SER A 137 -3.81 7.75 -5.11
CA SER A 137 -3.89 7.44 -3.68
C SER A 137 -2.98 6.29 -3.24
N LEU A 138 -2.23 5.68 -4.15
CA LEU A 138 -1.22 4.68 -3.79
C LEU A 138 -0.09 5.32 -2.97
N PRO A 139 0.58 4.54 -2.09
CA PRO A 139 1.88 4.93 -1.55
C PRO A 139 2.80 5.44 -2.67
N ALA A 140 3.56 6.50 -2.41
CA ALA A 140 4.32 7.18 -3.45
C ALA A 140 5.34 6.27 -4.14
N THR A 141 5.98 5.38 -3.40
CA THR A 141 6.93 4.39 -3.91
C THR A 141 6.28 3.40 -4.87
N TRP A 142 5.12 2.83 -4.52
CA TRP A 142 4.37 1.94 -5.42
C TRP A 142 3.83 2.68 -6.64
N ARG A 143 3.41 3.93 -6.46
CA ARG A 143 2.95 4.75 -7.58
C ARG A 143 4.09 5.02 -8.57
N ALA A 144 5.26 5.42 -8.06
CA ALA A 144 6.46 5.64 -8.85
C ALA A 144 6.89 4.37 -9.59
N GLU A 145 6.96 3.25 -8.88
CA GLU A 145 7.28 1.94 -9.48
C GLU A 145 6.33 1.57 -10.63
N LYS A 146 5.01 1.69 -10.41
CA LYS A 146 4.01 1.39 -11.45
C LYS A 146 4.14 2.29 -12.67
N ILE A 147 4.43 3.57 -12.49
CA ILE A 147 4.67 4.52 -13.59
C ILE A 147 5.93 4.13 -14.36
N GLN A 148 7.02 3.86 -13.66
CA GLN A 148 8.30 3.45 -14.25
C GLN A 148 8.21 2.11 -14.99
N LYS A 149 7.50 1.12 -14.43
CA LYS A 149 7.24 -0.17 -15.11
C LYS A 149 6.48 0.01 -16.43
N LYS A 150 5.58 1.00 -16.51
CA LYS A 150 4.87 1.31 -17.76
C LYS A 150 5.79 1.97 -18.79
N ALA A 151 6.64 2.90 -18.37
CA ALA A 151 7.67 3.49 -19.25
C ALA A 151 8.64 2.43 -19.76
N ALA A 152 9.09 1.52 -18.90
CA ALA A 152 10.04 0.47 -19.26
C ALA A 152 9.54 -0.43 -20.40
N LYS A 153 8.22 -0.66 -20.53
CA LYS A 153 7.63 -1.44 -21.63
C LYS A 153 7.83 -0.83 -23.01
N THR A 154 8.02 0.47 -23.09
CA THR A 154 8.34 1.17 -24.35
C THR A 154 9.83 1.17 -24.69
N GLY A 155 10.66 0.57 -23.83
CA GLY A 155 12.12 0.65 -23.94
C GLY A 155 12.73 1.84 -23.20
N PHE A 156 11.89 2.71 -22.60
CA PHE A 156 12.36 3.83 -21.77
C PHE A 156 12.74 3.32 -20.38
N CYS A 157 13.93 2.73 -20.26
CA CYS A 157 14.43 2.14 -19.02
C CYS A 157 15.96 2.09 -18.99
N TRP A 158 16.50 2.01 -17.78
CA TRP A 158 17.90 1.64 -17.58
C TRP A 158 18.07 0.12 -17.78
N LYS A 159 19.13 -0.28 -18.47
CA LYS A 159 19.36 -1.68 -18.82
C LYS A 159 20.02 -2.49 -17.71
N SER A 160 20.52 -1.85 -16.67
CA SER A 160 21.20 -2.50 -15.55
C SER A 160 21.05 -1.73 -14.26
N ALA A 161 21.23 -2.43 -13.13
CA ALA A 161 21.27 -1.80 -11.81
C ALA A 161 22.41 -0.77 -11.69
N GLY A 162 23.54 -0.98 -12.38
CA GLY A 162 24.64 0.00 -12.43
C GLY A 162 24.17 1.33 -13.01
N GLN A 163 23.51 1.33 -14.17
CA GLN A 163 22.98 2.56 -14.76
C GLN A 163 21.91 3.25 -13.89
N ALA A 164 21.09 2.46 -13.20
CA ALA A 164 20.11 3.03 -12.27
C ALA A 164 20.79 3.66 -11.04
N LEU A 165 21.88 3.08 -10.54
CA LEU A 165 22.70 3.65 -9.47
C LEU A 165 23.48 4.89 -9.93
N ASP A 166 23.99 4.91 -11.14
CA ASP A 166 24.65 6.09 -11.71
C ASP A 166 23.67 7.27 -11.75
N LYS A 167 22.43 7.05 -12.21
CA LYS A 167 21.38 8.09 -12.21
C LYS A 167 21.01 8.53 -10.78
N LEU A 168 20.92 7.59 -9.84
CA LEU A 168 20.68 7.95 -8.42
C LEU A 168 21.79 8.86 -7.87
N ALA A 169 23.05 8.61 -8.27
CA ALA A 169 24.18 9.46 -7.86
C ALA A 169 24.12 10.85 -8.51
N GLU A 170 23.68 10.94 -9.78
CA GLU A 170 23.40 12.19 -10.47
C GLU A 170 22.34 13.01 -9.74
N GLU A 171 21.16 12.42 -9.43
CA GLU A 171 20.09 13.11 -8.69
C GLU A 171 20.56 13.55 -7.27
N ALA A 172 21.40 12.76 -6.62
CA ALA A 172 21.97 13.16 -5.33
C ALA A 172 22.93 14.36 -5.45
N GLN A 173 23.59 14.53 -6.59
CA GLN A 173 24.44 15.68 -6.87
C GLN A 173 23.60 16.92 -7.22
N GLU A 174 22.55 16.76 -8.04
CA GLU A 174 21.60 17.82 -8.40
C GLU A 174 20.91 18.38 -7.15
N LEU A 175 20.43 17.50 -6.25
CA LEU A 175 19.88 17.93 -4.96
C LEU A 175 20.91 18.69 -4.11
N ARG A 176 22.19 18.29 -4.12
CA ARG A 176 23.24 18.99 -3.37
C ARG A 176 23.45 20.40 -3.91
N GLU A 177 23.44 20.59 -5.22
CA GLU A 177 23.55 21.87 -5.89
C GLU A 177 22.31 22.74 -5.59
N ALA A 178 21.11 22.17 -5.69
CA ALA A 178 19.88 22.84 -5.34
C ALA A 178 19.86 23.36 -3.89
N VAL A 179 20.38 22.57 -2.94
CA VAL A 179 20.53 22.99 -1.53
C VAL A 179 21.56 24.11 -1.36
N GLN A 180 22.65 24.13 -2.14
CA GLN A 180 23.64 25.19 -2.08
C GLN A 180 23.12 26.52 -2.64
N ASP A 181 22.33 26.43 -3.70
CA ASP A 181 21.79 27.59 -4.42
C ASP A 181 20.41 28.03 -3.89
N ASP A 182 19.84 27.32 -2.94
CA ASP A 182 18.49 27.51 -2.38
C ASP A 182 17.41 27.55 -3.48
N THR A 183 17.49 26.63 -4.44
CA THR A 183 16.58 26.55 -5.60
C THR A 183 16.09 25.12 -5.81
N ASN A 184 14.84 24.94 -6.26
CA ASN A 184 14.29 23.65 -6.72
C ASN A 184 14.46 22.44 -5.79
N ILE A 185 14.68 22.64 -4.49
CA ILE A 185 15.00 21.57 -3.51
C ILE A 185 13.92 20.48 -3.49
N ASP A 186 12.64 20.86 -3.54
CA ASP A 186 11.53 19.90 -3.52
C ASP A 186 11.48 19.04 -4.80
N GLU A 187 11.85 19.62 -5.95
CA GLU A 187 11.91 18.93 -7.25
C GLU A 187 13.04 17.90 -7.22
N GLU A 188 14.25 18.32 -6.91
CA GLU A 188 15.43 17.43 -6.87
C GLU A 188 15.32 16.34 -5.80
N LEU A 189 14.71 16.65 -4.65
CA LEU A 189 14.39 15.62 -3.65
C LEU A 189 13.39 14.59 -4.18
N GLY A 190 12.40 15.04 -4.94
CA GLY A 190 11.44 14.17 -5.61
C GLY A 190 12.11 13.24 -6.63
N ASP A 191 13.03 13.79 -7.44
CA ASP A 191 13.75 13.04 -8.47
C ASP A 191 14.74 12.03 -7.87
N LEU A 192 15.44 12.38 -6.79
CA LEU A 192 16.26 11.47 -6.02
C LEU A 192 15.44 10.27 -5.49
N LEU A 193 14.27 10.51 -4.89
CA LEU A 193 13.39 9.47 -4.39
C LEU A 193 12.85 8.60 -5.53
N PHE A 194 12.50 9.21 -6.66
CA PHE A 194 12.04 8.50 -7.86
C PHE A 194 13.13 7.62 -8.47
N ALA A 195 14.38 8.09 -8.50
CA ALA A 195 15.54 7.31 -8.91
C ALA A 195 15.82 6.13 -7.96
N ALA A 196 15.68 6.33 -6.63
CA ALA A 196 15.83 5.25 -5.65
C ALA A 196 14.80 4.13 -5.86
N VAL A 197 13.54 4.47 -6.13
CA VAL A 197 12.50 3.49 -6.49
C VAL A 197 12.91 2.73 -7.76
N ARG A 198 13.52 3.40 -8.73
CA ARG A 198 14.00 2.76 -9.96
C ARG A 198 15.09 1.72 -9.69
N VAL A 199 16.03 2.03 -8.82
CA VAL A 199 17.05 1.06 -8.39
C VAL A 199 16.40 -0.20 -7.82
N ALA A 200 15.47 -0.04 -6.88
CA ALA A 200 14.75 -1.15 -6.27
C ALA A 200 14.04 -2.02 -7.35
N SER A 201 13.30 -1.38 -8.25
CA SER A 201 12.58 -2.04 -9.34
C SER A 201 13.51 -2.79 -10.31
N THR A 202 14.72 -2.25 -10.57
CA THR A 202 15.71 -2.89 -11.45
C THR A 202 16.34 -4.12 -10.79
N LEU A 203 16.36 -4.15 -9.46
CA LEU A 203 16.82 -5.28 -8.64
C LEU A 203 15.71 -6.29 -8.32
N ASP A 204 14.50 -6.10 -8.88
CA ASP A 204 13.32 -6.89 -8.57
C ASP A 204 12.98 -6.90 -7.06
N LYS A 205 13.08 -5.72 -6.44
CA LYS A 205 12.74 -5.49 -5.04
C LYS A 205 11.57 -4.53 -4.94
N ASP A 206 10.69 -4.78 -3.97
CA ASP A 206 9.62 -3.86 -3.61
C ASP A 206 10.21 -2.66 -2.84
N PRO A 207 10.08 -1.42 -3.36
CA PRO A 207 10.64 -0.24 -2.71
C PRO A 207 9.94 0.12 -1.40
N GLU A 208 8.63 -0.10 -1.28
CA GLU A 208 7.84 0.15 -0.07
C GLU A 208 8.28 -0.81 1.04
N GLN A 209 8.31 -2.11 0.74
CA GLN A 209 8.75 -3.14 1.69
C GLN A 209 10.21 -2.95 2.10
N ALA A 210 11.08 -2.52 1.18
CA ALA A 210 12.47 -2.24 1.51
C ALA A 210 12.60 -1.07 2.49
N LEU A 211 11.80 -0.02 2.31
CA LEU A 211 11.77 1.13 3.22
C LEU A 211 11.14 0.76 4.56
N HIS A 212 10.03 0.02 4.56
CA HIS A 212 9.41 -0.51 5.78
C HIS A 212 10.43 -1.34 6.60
N SER A 213 11.10 -2.29 5.96
CA SER A 213 12.13 -3.11 6.63
C SER A 213 13.30 -2.27 7.19
N ALA A 214 13.61 -1.14 6.56
CA ALA A 214 14.61 -0.21 7.08
C ALA A 214 14.12 0.53 8.33
N CYS A 215 12.83 0.90 8.38
CA CYS A 215 12.19 1.48 9.55
C CYS A 215 12.21 0.51 10.73
N GLU A 216 11.76 -0.73 10.54
CA GLU A 216 11.78 -1.75 11.59
C GLU A 216 13.18 -2.03 12.12
N LYS A 217 14.15 -2.13 11.21
CA LYS A 217 15.57 -2.27 11.59
C LYS A 217 16.06 -1.07 12.41
N PHE A 218 15.64 0.14 12.06
CA PHE A 218 15.99 1.35 12.81
C PHE A 218 15.38 1.32 14.21
N ILE A 219 14.08 1.04 14.33
CA ILE A 219 13.34 0.95 15.60
C ILE A 219 14.02 -0.09 16.50
N LYS A 220 14.24 -1.31 16.00
CA LYS A 220 14.89 -2.38 16.76
C LYS A 220 16.26 -1.97 17.30
N ARG A 221 17.10 -1.33 16.49
CA ARG A 221 18.43 -0.88 16.90
C ARG A 221 18.36 0.27 17.89
N PHE A 222 17.45 1.22 17.68
CA PHE A 222 17.28 2.36 18.57
C PHE A 222 16.80 1.91 19.94
N THR A 223 15.79 1.04 20.00
CA THR A 223 15.29 0.46 21.25
C THR A 223 16.39 -0.30 22.02
N ALA A 224 17.21 -1.09 21.33
CA ALA A 224 18.32 -1.80 21.96
C ALA A 224 19.40 -0.83 22.49
N MET A 225 19.67 0.25 21.76
CA MET A 225 20.57 1.33 22.21
C MET A 225 20.01 2.01 23.47
N GLU A 226 18.75 2.42 23.44
CA GLU A 226 18.08 3.05 24.56
C GLU A 226 18.08 2.17 25.81
N GLN A 227 17.71 0.91 25.69
CA GLN A 227 17.74 -0.07 26.78
C GLN A 227 19.16 -0.21 27.39
N SER A 228 20.19 -0.22 26.54
CA SER A 228 21.58 -0.29 27.00
C SER A 228 22.02 0.95 27.78
N ILE A 229 21.57 2.14 27.35
CA ILE A 229 21.84 3.41 28.02
C ILE A 229 21.10 3.46 29.36
N LEU A 230 19.82 3.11 29.39
CA LEU A 230 19.04 3.05 30.63
C LEU A 230 19.61 2.05 31.65
N ALA A 231 20.10 0.89 31.17
CA ALA A 231 20.73 -0.10 32.00
C ALA A 231 22.06 0.42 32.63
N SER A 232 22.71 1.42 32.02
CA SER A 232 23.88 2.10 32.59
C SER A 232 23.53 3.18 33.64
N GLY A 233 22.23 3.40 33.90
CA GLY A 233 21.74 4.41 34.84
C GLY A 233 21.70 5.83 34.27
N ARG A 234 21.80 5.98 32.95
CA ARG A 234 21.72 7.26 32.23
C ARG A 234 20.46 7.30 31.35
N THR A 235 20.03 8.49 30.95
CA THR A 235 18.99 8.71 29.95
C THR A 235 19.58 9.20 28.62
N LEU A 236 18.79 9.15 27.55
CA LEU A 236 19.24 9.60 26.22
C LEU A 236 19.61 11.09 26.22
N GLU A 237 18.86 11.90 27.01
CA GLU A 237 19.02 13.35 27.11
C GLU A 237 20.31 13.75 27.83
N GLU A 238 20.89 12.85 28.65
CA GLU A 238 22.13 13.07 29.36
C GLU A 238 23.37 12.79 28.51
N LEU A 239 23.23 12.23 27.30
CA LEU A 239 24.34 11.92 26.42
C LEU A 239 24.60 13.03 25.41
N SER A 240 25.87 13.25 25.14
CA SER A 240 26.25 14.08 23.98
C SER A 240 25.92 13.37 22.67
N ARG A 241 25.86 14.14 21.58
CA ARG A 241 25.66 13.59 20.24
C ARG A 241 26.72 12.52 19.88
N GLU A 242 27.95 12.74 20.26
CA GLU A 242 29.08 11.83 20.02
C GLU A 242 28.90 10.50 20.77
N GLU A 243 28.47 10.53 22.04
CA GLU A 243 28.14 9.34 22.82
C GLU A 243 26.97 8.57 22.25
N LEU A 244 25.90 9.26 21.82
CA LEU A 244 24.75 8.64 21.13
C LEU A 244 25.17 7.94 19.83
N LEU A 245 25.99 8.58 18.99
CA LEU A 245 26.51 7.99 17.76
C LEU A 245 27.40 6.77 18.03
N ALA A 246 28.26 6.84 19.04
CA ALA A 246 29.10 5.71 19.45
C ALA A 246 28.27 4.52 19.94
N SER A 247 27.22 4.77 20.74
CA SER A 247 26.28 3.75 21.19
C SER A 247 25.47 3.14 20.02
N TRP A 248 25.05 3.96 19.07
CA TRP A 248 24.38 3.52 17.85
C TRP A 248 25.29 2.61 16.99
N ASP A 249 26.55 2.98 16.80
CA ASP A 249 27.52 2.19 16.03
C ASP A 249 27.88 0.87 16.70
N ALA A 250 27.83 0.81 18.05
CA ALA A 250 27.93 -0.44 18.77
C ALA A 250 26.78 -1.41 18.43
N GLN A 251 25.54 -0.93 18.37
CA GLN A 251 24.40 -1.75 17.99
C GLN A 251 24.46 -2.23 16.53
N LYS A 252 25.02 -1.42 15.61
CA LYS A 252 25.23 -1.87 14.22
C LYS A 252 26.20 -3.06 14.11
N ARG A 253 27.19 -3.13 15.00
CA ARG A 253 28.15 -4.24 15.00
C ARG A 253 27.58 -5.51 15.63
N ASN A 254 26.76 -5.39 16.66
CA ASN A 254 26.12 -6.51 17.36
C ASN A 254 24.98 -7.17 16.57
N GLY A 255 24.44 -6.50 15.58
CA GLY A 255 23.30 -6.97 14.76
C GLY A 255 23.67 -7.43 13.34
N ARG A 256 24.95 -7.76 13.10
CA ARG A 256 25.44 -8.37 11.86
C ARG A 256 25.59 -9.87 11.95
#